data_6f8412b9a8214d269dfb8ce24ff84dae
#
_entry.id   6f8412b9a8214d269dfb8ce24ff84dae
#
_cell.length_a   1.000
_cell.length_b   1.000
_cell.length_c   1.000
_cell.angle_alpha   90.00
_cell.angle_beta   90.00
_cell.angle_gamma   90.00
#
_symmetry.space_group_name_H-M   'P 1'
#
loop_
_entity.id
_entity.type
_entity.pdbx_description
1 polymer ?
#
loop_
_entity_poly.entity_id
_entity_poly.type
_entity_poly.pdbx_seq_one_letter_code
_entity_poly.pdbx_strand_id
1 'polypeptide(L)'
;PNSGAAGEYTGLRVIRAYLESIGQGHRNKILIPASAHGTNPASAIQAGFITVTCACDEQGNVDMDDLRAKAEENKEELAALMITYPSTHGIFETEIKEICHIIHACGAQVYMDGANMNAQVGLTNPGFIGADVCHLNLHKTFASPHGGGGPGVGPICVAEHLVPFLPGHGIFGNAQNQVSSAPFGSAGILPITYGYIRMMLSLIHISEP
;
A
#
# COMPACT_ATOMS: atom_id res chain seq x y z
N PRO A 1 8.81 6.83 -6.05
CA PRO A 1 9.77 6.51 -4.96
C PRO A 1 10.80 5.46 -5.36
N ASN A 2 11.95 5.41 -4.65
CA ASN A 2 13.12 4.63 -5.03
C ASN A 2 13.13 3.18 -4.48
N SER A 3 12.12 2.80 -3.70
CA SER A 3 12.03 1.46 -3.11
C SER A 3 10.61 1.18 -2.64
N GLY A 4 10.33 -0.07 -2.25
CA GLY A 4 9.05 -0.43 -1.63
C GLY A 4 8.80 0.34 -0.33
N ALA A 5 9.78 0.39 0.57
CA ALA A 5 9.68 1.15 1.82
C ALA A 5 9.44 2.66 1.58
N ALA A 6 10.10 3.24 0.56
CA ALA A 6 9.81 4.63 0.16
C ALA A 6 8.40 4.77 -0.43
N GLY A 7 7.88 3.74 -1.10
CA GLY A 7 6.49 3.66 -1.54
C GLY A 7 5.51 3.59 -0.36
N GLU A 8 5.81 2.77 0.66
CA GLU A 8 5.04 2.71 1.90
C GLU A 8 4.92 4.11 2.54
N TYR A 9 6.06 4.75 2.79
CA TYR A 9 6.10 6.10 3.33
C TYR A 9 5.32 7.09 2.48
N THR A 10 5.48 7.03 1.16
CA THR A 10 4.79 7.94 0.23
C THR A 10 3.28 7.81 0.31
N GLY A 11 2.75 6.59 0.27
CA GLY A 11 1.32 6.35 0.35
C GLY A 11 0.72 6.77 1.69
N LEU A 12 1.45 6.55 2.79
CA LEU A 12 1.05 7.03 4.12
C LEU A 12 1.04 8.57 4.21
N ARG A 13 1.99 9.25 3.55
CA ARG A 13 1.99 10.72 3.44
C ARG A 13 0.80 11.24 2.63
N VAL A 14 0.35 10.51 1.61
CA VAL A 14 -0.86 10.85 0.86
C VAL A 14 -2.10 10.78 1.77
N ILE A 15 -2.25 9.70 2.54
CA ILE A 15 -3.34 9.58 3.52
C ILE A 15 -3.30 10.74 4.53
N ARG A 16 -2.11 11.07 5.04
CA ARG A 16 -1.95 12.17 5.98
C ARG A 16 -2.40 13.51 5.39
N ALA A 17 -1.93 13.83 4.19
CA ALA A 17 -2.27 15.07 3.51
C ALA A 17 -3.79 15.17 3.24
N TYR A 18 -4.41 14.06 2.84
CA TYR A 18 -5.86 13.99 2.69
C TYR A 18 -6.60 14.29 3.99
N LEU A 19 -6.27 13.58 5.08
CA LEU A 19 -6.92 13.78 6.38
C LEU A 19 -6.75 15.21 6.90
N GLU A 20 -5.57 15.79 6.74
CA GLU A 20 -5.32 17.20 7.09
C GLU A 20 -6.21 18.14 6.27
N SER A 21 -6.40 17.89 4.98
CA SER A 21 -7.20 18.74 4.09
C SER A 21 -8.69 18.77 4.43
N ILE A 22 -9.22 17.67 4.99
CA ILE A 22 -10.62 17.58 5.43
C ILE A 22 -10.82 17.90 6.91
N GLY A 23 -9.81 18.49 7.57
CA GLY A 23 -9.87 18.89 8.98
C GLY A 23 -9.76 17.72 9.96
N GLN A 24 -9.34 16.53 9.50
CA GLN A 24 -9.19 15.32 10.32
C GLN A 24 -7.72 14.99 10.63
N GLY A 25 -6.85 15.97 10.68
CA GLY A 25 -5.43 15.80 11.00
C GLY A 25 -5.13 15.20 12.39
N HIS A 26 -6.12 15.15 13.28
CA HIS A 26 -6.04 14.47 14.58
C HIS A 26 -6.04 12.95 14.45
N ARG A 27 -6.53 12.38 13.33
CA ARG A 27 -6.50 10.95 13.06
C ARG A 27 -5.06 10.53 12.77
N ASN A 28 -4.43 9.89 13.73
CA ASN A 28 -3.01 9.57 13.71
C ASN A 28 -2.69 8.12 14.07
N LYS A 29 -3.69 7.27 14.24
CA LYS A 29 -3.50 5.84 14.53
C LYS A 29 -3.66 4.99 13.27
N ILE A 30 -2.84 3.96 13.14
CA ILE A 30 -2.91 2.96 12.07
C ILE A 30 -3.01 1.58 12.68
N LEU A 31 -4.02 0.82 12.28
CA LEU A 31 -4.11 -0.60 12.59
C LEU A 31 -3.17 -1.38 11.66
N ILE A 32 -2.43 -2.33 12.23
CA ILE A 32 -1.48 -3.17 11.49
C ILE A 32 -1.60 -4.61 12.02
N PRO A 33 -1.96 -5.61 11.18
CA PRO A 33 -1.99 -7.00 11.60
C PRO A 33 -0.63 -7.51 12.08
N ALA A 34 -0.62 -8.39 13.06
CA ALA A 34 0.60 -8.99 13.60
C ALA A 34 1.40 -9.78 12.54
N SER A 35 0.74 -10.23 11.46
CA SER A 35 1.36 -10.88 10.31
C SER A 35 2.05 -9.93 9.34
N ALA A 36 1.97 -8.61 9.54
CA ALA A 36 2.56 -7.63 8.64
C ALA A 36 4.09 -7.69 8.62
N HIS A 37 4.67 -7.30 7.48
CA HIS A 37 6.12 -7.13 7.38
C HIS A 37 6.61 -6.02 8.32
N GLY A 38 7.78 -6.19 8.92
CA GLY A 38 8.35 -5.23 9.88
C GLY A 38 8.57 -3.81 9.34
N THR A 39 8.62 -3.62 8.01
CA THR A 39 8.70 -2.29 7.40
C THR A 39 7.39 -1.51 7.53
N ASN A 40 6.23 -2.18 7.64
CA ASN A 40 4.94 -1.50 7.73
C ASN A 40 4.84 -0.62 8.99
N PRO A 41 5.07 -1.12 10.21
CA PRO A 41 5.07 -0.26 11.41
C PRO A 41 6.19 0.79 11.36
N ALA A 42 7.37 0.47 10.82
CA ALA A 42 8.46 1.43 10.69
C ALA A 42 8.09 2.60 9.78
N SER A 43 7.50 2.34 8.61
CA SER A 43 7.04 3.35 7.67
C SER A 43 5.88 4.18 8.26
N ALA A 44 4.97 3.57 9.03
CA ALA A 44 3.90 4.26 9.71
C ALA A 44 4.44 5.27 10.74
N ILE A 45 5.38 4.86 11.58
CA ILE A 45 6.03 5.74 12.56
C ILE A 45 6.79 6.86 11.84
N GLN A 46 7.53 6.56 10.79
CA GLN A 46 8.25 7.55 9.98
C GLN A 46 7.30 8.60 9.38
N ALA A 47 6.09 8.20 8.98
CA ALA A 47 5.07 9.09 8.46
C ALA A 47 4.32 9.88 9.57
N GLY A 48 4.66 9.67 10.83
CA GLY A 48 4.11 10.36 11.99
C GLY A 48 2.82 9.75 12.53
N PHE A 49 2.58 8.46 12.31
CA PHE A 49 1.45 7.72 12.85
C PHE A 49 1.84 6.89 14.07
N ILE A 50 0.84 6.57 14.88
CA ILE A 50 0.92 5.65 16.01
C ILE A 50 0.38 4.29 15.55
N THR A 51 1.15 3.24 15.74
CA THR A 51 0.74 1.89 15.33
C THR A 51 -0.06 1.19 16.42
N VAL A 52 -1.16 0.56 16.04
CA VAL A 52 -1.97 -0.32 16.88
C VAL A 52 -1.99 -1.71 16.22
N THR A 53 -1.50 -2.72 16.92
CA THR A 53 -1.40 -4.07 16.36
C THR A 53 -2.73 -4.81 16.48
N CYS A 54 -3.24 -5.35 15.37
CA CYS A 54 -4.33 -6.31 15.36
C CYS A 54 -3.80 -7.73 15.51
N ALA A 55 -4.50 -8.57 16.28
CA ALA A 55 -4.19 -9.98 16.41
C ALA A 55 -4.44 -10.73 15.08
N CYS A 56 -3.78 -11.88 14.96
CA CYS A 56 -4.09 -12.88 13.95
C CYS A 56 -4.57 -14.15 14.65
N ASP A 57 -5.43 -14.93 13.98
CA ASP A 57 -5.85 -16.24 14.43
C ASP A 57 -4.73 -17.30 14.33
N GLU A 58 -5.00 -18.53 14.77
CA GLU A 58 -4.03 -19.64 14.71
C GLU A 58 -3.66 -20.03 13.28
N GLN A 59 -4.49 -19.70 12.29
CA GLN A 59 -4.27 -19.93 10.87
C GLN A 59 -3.50 -18.77 10.22
N GLY A 60 -3.32 -17.65 10.93
CA GLY A 60 -2.61 -16.46 10.48
C GLY A 60 -3.47 -15.45 9.72
N ASN A 61 -4.81 -15.62 9.69
CA ASN A 61 -5.73 -14.59 9.21
C ASN A 61 -5.86 -13.48 10.26
N VAL A 62 -6.34 -12.33 9.84
CA VAL A 62 -6.71 -11.26 10.78
C VAL A 62 -7.83 -11.73 11.69
N ASP A 63 -7.65 -11.58 13.01
CA ASP A 63 -8.70 -11.82 13.97
C ASP A 63 -9.77 -10.73 13.84
N MET A 64 -10.94 -11.12 13.31
CA MET A 64 -12.03 -10.20 12.99
C MET A 64 -12.66 -9.56 14.23
N ASP A 65 -12.69 -10.27 15.36
CA ASP A 65 -13.25 -9.75 16.60
C ASP A 65 -12.30 -8.70 17.19
N ASP A 66 -11.00 -8.97 17.20
CA ASP A 66 -9.97 -8.01 17.63
C ASP A 66 -9.92 -6.79 16.70
N LEU A 67 -10.03 -7.00 15.37
CA LEU A 67 -10.10 -5.90 14.42
C LEU A 67 -11.29 -4.97 14.68
N ARG A 68 -12.49 -5.53 14.85
CA ARG A 68 -13.70 -4.75 15.14
C ARG A 68 -13.58 -3.98 16.45
N ALA A 69 -13.11 -4.64 17.51
CA ALA A 69 -12.90 -4.01 18.80
C ALA A 69 -11.93 -2.84 18.72
N LYS A 70 -10.77 -3.03 18.08
CA LYS A 70 -9.75 -1.97 17.94
C LYS A 70 -10.16 -0.86 16.99
N ALA A 71 -10.89 -1.19 15.92
CA ALA A 71 -11.43 -0.17 15.02
C ALA A 71 -12.43 0.74 15.73
N GLU A 72 -13.34 0.18 16.53
CA GLU A 72 -14.32 0.98 17.28
C GLU A 72 -13.65 1.76 18.44
N GLU A 73 -12.73 1.13 19.20
CA GLU A 73 -11.98 1.79 20.27
C GLU A 73 -11.21 3.02 19.80
N ASN A 74 -10.65 2.94 18.58
CA ASN A 74 -9.81 4.00 18.02
C ASN A 74 -10.51 4.85 16.96
N LYS A 75 -11.80 4.69 16.77
CA LYS A 75 -12.59 5.23 15.65
C LYS A 75 -12.35 6.72 15.37
N GLU A 76 -12.29 7.54 16.40
CA GLU A 76 -12.11 8.99 16.26
C GLU A 76 -10.69 9.37 15.83
N GLU A 77 -9.69 8.54 16.13
CA GLU A 77 -8.28 8.78 15.85
C GLU A 77 -7.73 7.87 14.74
N LEU A 78 -8.55 6.94 14.22
CA LEU A 78 -8.12 5.96 13.23
C LEU A 78 -7.94 6.64 11.87
N ALA A 79 -6.70 6.62 11.38
CA ALA A 79 -6.32 7.15 10.07
C ALA A 79 -6.44 6.09 8.97
N ALA A 80 -5.95 4.88 9.25
CA ALA A 80 -5.92 3.79 8.27
C ALA A 80 -5.75 2.41 8.92
N LEU A 81 -6.06 1.37 8.14
CA LEU A 81 -5.50 0.03 8.28
C LEU A 81 -4.38 -0.12 7.25
N MET A 82 -3.24 -0.70 7.63
CA MET A 82 -2.19 -1.10 6.70
C MET A 82 -2.05 -2.62 6.69
N ILE A 83 -2.42 -3.25 5.58
CA ILE A 83 -2.51 -4.70 5.44
C ILE A 83 -1.71 -5.19 4.23
N THR A 84 -0.97 -6.28 4.39
CA THR A 84 -0.31 -6.99 3.29
C THR A 84 -1.26 -8.05 2.73
N TYR A 85 -1.50 -8.05 1.40
CA TYR A 85 -2.41 -9.01 0.79
C TYR A 85 -1.84 -9.58 -0.53
N PRO A 86 -1.69 -10.91 -0.63
CA PRO A 86 -1.76 -11.90 0.46
C PRO A 86 -0.79 -11.57 1.59
N SER A 87 -1.03 -12.13 2.79
CA SER A 87 -0.23 -11.83 3.97
C SER A 87 1.23 -12.27 3.81
N THR A 88 2.10 -11.83 4.73
CA THR A 88 3.52 -12.25 4.78
C THR A 88 3.67 -13.78 4.91
N HIS A 89 2.67 -14.44 5.46
CA HIS A 89 2.62 -15.91 5.58
C HIS A 89 2.02 -16.60 4.34
N GLY A 90 1.68 -15.85 3.28
CA GLY A 90 1.09 -16.37 2.05
C GLY A 90 -0.40 -16.68 2.14
N ILE A 91 -1.09 -16.14 3.12
CA ILE A 91 -2.52 -16.36 3.36
C ILE A 91 -3.34 -15.32 2.61
N PHE A 92 -4.34 -15.77 1.86
CA PHE A 92 -5.40 -14.93 1.32
C PHE A 92 -6.49 -14.76 2.37
N GLU A 93 -6.60 -13.55 2.89
CA GLU A 93 -7.69 -13.19 3.80
C GLU A 93 -9.04 -13.37 3.10
N THR A 94 -9.84 -14.34 3.56
CA THR A 94 -11.18 -14.60 2.99
C THR A 94 -12.12 -13.44 3.26
N GLU A 95 -11.96 -12.77 4.39
CA GLU A 95 -12.77 -11.65 4.87
C GLU A 95 -12.23 -10.27 4.40
N ILE A 96 -11.30 -10.21 3.44
CA ILE A 96 -10.62 -8.96 3.06
C ILE A 96 -11.59 -7.82 2.73
N LYS A 97 -12.71 -8.11 2.08
CA LYS A 97 -13.71 -7.09 1.75
C LYS A 97 -14.45 -6.57 2.98
N GLU A 98 -14.75 -7.45 3.92
CA GLU A 98 -15.36 -7.08 5.19
C GLU A 98 -14.38 -6.26 6.05
N ILE A 99 -13.10 -6.63 6.06
CA ILE A 99 -12.04 -5.84 6.70
C ILE A 99 -12.03 -4.42 6.14
N CYS A 100 -12.01 -4.26 4.81
CA CYS A 100 -12.06 -2.94 4.18
C CYS A 100 -13.33 -2.17 4.56
N HIS A 101 -14.48 -2.84 4.58
CA HIS A 101 -15.75 -2.23 4.95
C HIS A 101 -15.76 -1.70 6.40
N ILE A 102 -15.26 -2.47 7.35
CA ILE A 102 -15.14 -2.06 8.76
C ILE A 102 -14.31 -0.78 8.88
N ILE A 103 -13.18 -0.73 8.22
CA ILE A 103 -12.26 0.41 8.26
C ILE A 103 -12.89 1.65 7.63
N HIS A 104 -13.50 1.51 6.46
CA HIS A 104 -14.22 2.61 5.81
C HIS A 104 -15.41 3.11 6.64
N ALA A 105 -16.14 2.23 7.32
CA ALA A 105 -17.23 2.62 8.23
C ALA A 105 -16.75 3.48 9.41
N CYS A 106 -15.48 3.38 9.79
CA CYS A 106 -14.83 4.25 10.77
C CYS A 106 -14.34 5.58 10.17
N GLY A 107 -14.50 5.80 8.85
CA GLY A 107 -13.97 6.98 8.15
C GLY A 107 -12.46 6.93 7.90
N ALA A 108 -11.84 5.78 8.07
CA ALA A 108 -10.41 5.55 7.87
C ALA A 108 -10.11 4.98 6.48
N GLN A 109 -8.85 5.04 6.04
CA GLN A 109 -8.40 4.57 4.74
C GLN A 109 -7.83 3.15 4.83
N VAL A 110 -7.86 2.41 3.71
CA VAL A 110 -7.21 1.11 3.59
C VAL A 110 -5.94 1.23 2.77
N TYR A 111 -4.81 0.99 3.40
CA TYR A 111 -3.50 0.89 2.75
C TYR A 111 -3.17 -0.58 2.52
N MET A 112 -3.01 -0.98 1.25
CA MET A 112 -2.57 -2.33 0.89
C MET A 112 -1.07 -2.34 0.55
N ASP A 113 -0.31 -3.13 1.28
CA ASP A 113 1.05 -3.50 0.88
C ASP A 113 0.98 -4.48 -0.28
N GLY A 114 1.34 -4.01 -1.47
CA GLY A 114 1.32 -4.75 -2.72
C GLY A 114 2.61 -5.51 -3.03
N ALA A 115 3.46 -5.77 -2.04
CA ALA A 115 4.71 -6.52 -2.25
C ALA A 115 4.47 -7.93 -2.83
N ASN A 116 3.32 -8.53 -2.54
CA ASN A 116 2.90 -9.85 -3.02
C ASN A 116 1.95 -9.79 -4.23
N MET A 117 2.03 -8.74 -5.05
CA MET A 117 1.14 -8.50 -6.21
C MET A 117 1.13 -9.65 -7.21
N ASN A 118 2.20 -10.44 -7.32
CA ASN A 118 2.26 -11.62 -8.18
C ASN A 118 1.13 -12.63 -7.95
N ALA A 119 0.59 -12.69 -6.73
CA ALA A 119 -0.53 -13.58 -6.39
C ALA A 119 -1.91 -13.00 -6.79
N GLN A 120 -1.96 -11.73 -7.17
CA GLN A 120 -3.20 -11.03 -7.54
C GLN A 120 -3.35 -10.84 -9.06
N VAL A 121 -2.24 -10.75 -9.79
CA VAL A 121 -2.24 -10.44 -11.23
C VAL A 121 -3.11 -11.44 -12.02
N GLY A 122 -4.06 -10.91 -12.78
CA GLY A 122 -5.00 -11.72 -13.57
C GLY A 122 -6.19 -12.29 -12.78
N LEU A 123 -6.20 -12.19 -11.44
CA LEU A 123 -7.26 -12.73 -10.59
C LEU A 123 -8.05 -11.62 -9.88
N THR A 124 -7.37 -10.60 -9.39
CA THR A 124 -7.98 -9.48 -8.65
C THR A 124 -7.09 -8.25 -8.74
N ASN A 125 -7.50 -7.16 -8.11
CA ASN A 125 -6.71 -5.94 -7.99
C ASN A 125 -7.07 -5.17 -6.70
N PRO A 126 -6.16 -4.29 -6.22
CA PRO A 126 -6.36 -3.55 -4.97
C PRO A 126 -7.66 -2.73 -4.93
N GLY A 127 -8.04 -2.07 -6.02
CA GLY A 127 -9.27 -1.28 -6.09
C GLY A 127 -10.53 -2.12 -5.97
N PHE A 128 -10.57 -3.31 -6.59
CA PHE A 128 -11.70 -4.24 -6.47
C PHE A 128 -11.81 -4.83 -5.05
N ILE A 129 -10.69 -5.00 -4.36
CA ILE A 129 -10.65 -5.47 -2.97
C ILE A 129 -11.18 -4.39 -2.02
N GLY A 130 -10.93 -3.12 -2.31
CA GLY A 130 -11.35 -1.98 -1.49
C GLY A 130 -10.17 -1.19 -0.89
N ALA A 131 -8.96 -1.33 -1.44
CA ALA A 131 -7.82 -0.54 -1.00
C ALA A 131 -7.87 0.88 -1.59
N ASP A 132 -7.57 1.87 -0.75
CA ASP A 132 -7.47 3.29 -1.14
C ASP A 132 -6.06 3.66 -1.60
N VAL A 133 -5.05 3.01 -1.04
CA VAL A 133 -3.65 3.16 -1.42
C VAL A 133 -3.00 1.79 -1.55
N CYS A 134 -2.17 1.62 -2.57
CA CYS A 134 -1.34 0.44 -2.73
C CYS A 134 0.05 0.84 -3.23
N HIS A 135 1.12 0.34 -2.62
CA HIS A 135 2.45 0.40 -3.21
C HIS A 135 2.82 -0.93 -3.88
N LEU A 136 3.72 -0.88 -4.86
CA LEU A 136 4.23 -2.04 -5.55
C LEU A 136 5.75 -2.13 -5.40
N ASN A 137 6.26 -3.34 -5.39
CA ASN A 137 7.69 -3.62 -5.48
C ASN A 137 8.02 -4.15 -6.88
N LEU A 138 8.51 -3.28 -7.78
CA LEU A 138 8.77 -3.69 -9.17
C LEU A 138 9.84 -4.77 -9.28
N HIS A 139 10.75 -4.85 -8.30
CA HIS A 139 11.79 -5.88 -8.23
C HIS A 139 11.28 -7.27 -7.76
N LYS A 140 9.99 -7.38 -7.44
CA LYS A 140 9.35 -8.67 -7.14
C LYS A 140 8.51 -9.11 -8.33
N THR A 141 7.27 -8.71 -8.42
CA THR A 141 6.30 -9.13 -9.43
C THR A 141 6.69 -8.74 -10.86
N PHE A 142 7.36 -7.60 -11.04
CA PHE A 142 7.57 -7.00 -12.37
C PHE A 142 9.01 -7.07 -12.87
N ALA A 143 9.80 -8.01 -12.33
CA ALA A 143 11.13 -8.39 -12.78
C ALA A 143 12.16 -7.25 -12.88
N SER A 144 11.95 -6.15 -12.17
CA SER A 144 12.93 -5.06 -12.12
C SER A 144 14.20 -5.53 -11.40
N PRO A 145 15.40 -5.32 -11.91
CA PRO A 145 16.62 -5.71 -11.22
C PRO A 145 16.80 -4.91 -9.94
N HIS A 146 17.19 -5.57 -8.84
CA HIS A 146 17.43 -4.94 -7.54
C HIS A 146 18.87 -5.18 -7.03
N GLY A 147 19.55 -6.22 -7.49
CA GLY A 147 20.99 -6.46 -7.32
C GLY A 147 21.45 -6.46 -5.86
N GLY A 148 20.65 -7.02 -4.95
CA GLY A 148 20.99 -7.03 -3.52
C GLY A 148 20.93 -5.67 -2.82
N GLY A 149 20.13 -4.73 -3.33
CA GLY A 149 19.96 -3.37 -2.80
C GLY A 149 20.36 -2.27 -3.78
N GLY A 150 20.40 -2.59 -5.07
CA GLY A 150 20.69 -1.66 -6.16
C GLY A 150 19.49 -0.74 -6.48
N PRO A 151 19.38 -0.29 -7.74
CA PRO A 151 18.33 0.63 -8.15
C PRO A 151 16.94 0.05 -7.89
N GLY A 152 16.02 0.86 -7.38
CA GLY A 152 14.69 0.43 -7.05
C GLY A 152 13.62 1.42 -7.51
N VAL A 153 12.39 0.93 -7.68
CA VAL A 153 11.20 1.73 -7.90
C VAL A 153 10.05 1.11 -7.12
N GLY A 154 9.40 1.92 -6.30
CA GLY A 154 8.23 1.54 -5.51
C GLY A 154 7.06 2.46 -5.86
N PRO A 155 6.40 2.28 -7.00
CA PRO A 155 5.27 3.12 -7.37
C PRO A 155 4.11 2.93 -6.40
N ILE A 156 3.30 3.98 -6.24
CA ILE A 156 2.04 3.91 -5.52
C ILE A 156 0.87 4.12 -6.47
N CYS A 157 -0.23 3.46 -6.16
CA CYS A 157 -1.54 3.69 -6.77
C CYS A 157 -2.50 4.15 -5.68
N VAL A 158 -3.42 5.04 -6.02
CA VAL A 158 -4.37 5.60 -5.05
C VAL A 158 -5.78 5.64 -5.64
N ALA A 159 -6.80 5.60 -4.78
CA ALA A 159 -8.18 5.86 -5.14
C ALA A 159 -8.37 7.31 -5.58
N GLU A 160 -9.43 7.59 -6.36
CA GLU A 160 -9.66 8.88 -7.02
C GLU A 160 -9.63 10.07 -6.06
N HIS A 161 -10.24 9.94 -4.88
CA HIS A 161 -10.28 11.01 -3.88
C HIS A 161 -8.91 11.38 -3.30
N LEU A 162 -7.92 10.51 -3.42
CA LEU A 162 -6.54 10.73 -2.95
C LEU A 162 -5.61 11.30 -4.03
N VAL A 163 -6.03 11.30 -5.30
CA VAL A 163 -5.20 11.79 -6.43
C VAL A 163 -4.67 13.22 -6.22
N PRO A 164 -5.45 14.19 -5.70
CA PRO A 164 -4.97 15.55 -5.47
C PRO A 164 -3.81 15.66 -4.46
N PHE A 165 -3.59 14.61 -3.65
CA PHE A 165 -2.57 14.56 -2.59
C PHE A 165 -1.32 13.82 -2.98
N LEU A 166 -1.25 13.30 -4.21
CA LEU A 166 -0.04 12.67 -4.74
C LEU A 166 1.14 13.64 -4.69
N PRO A 167 2.35 13.14 -4.38
CA PRO A 167 3.54 14.00 -4.30
C PRO A 167 3.85 14.66 -5.64
N GLY A 168 4.07 15.97 -5.61
CA GLY A 168 4.69 16.68 -6.69
C GLY A 168 6.21 16.55 -6.67
N HIS A 169 6.89 17.23 -7.60
CA HIS A 169 8.34 17.31 -7.63
C HIS A 169 8.80 18.67 -8.14
N GLY A 170 9.80 19.26 -7.49
CA GLY A 170 10.29 20.59 -7.80
C GLY A 170 10.77 20.77 -9.25
N ILE A 171 11.29 19.70 -9.90
CA ILE A 171 11.70 19.72 -11.32
C ILE A 171 10.51 20.05 -12.24
N PHE A 172 9.28 19.70 -11.84
CA PHE A 172 8.07 19.99 -12.62
C PHE A 172 7.29 21.23 -12.10
N GLY A 173 7.95 22.06 -11.30
CA GLY A 173 7.36 23.29 -10.78
C GLY A 173 6.39 23.12 -9.61
N ASN A 174 6.23 21.91 -9.10
CA ASN A 174 5.40 21.62 -7.94
C ASN A 174 6.14 20.71 -6.95
N ALA A 175 6.61 21.29 -5.85
CA ALA A 175 7.30 20.55 -4.78
C ALA A 175 6.36 20.11 -3.65
N GLN A 176 5.04 20.23 -3.81
CA GLN A 176 4.08 19.85 -2.78
C GLN A 176 4.22 18.38 -2.42
N ASN A 177 4.34 18.09 -1.14
CA ASN A 177 4.50 16.74 -0.60
C ASN A 177 5.64 15.91 -1.23
N GLN A 178 6.68 16.55 -1.78
CA GLN A 178 7.81 15.85 -2.38
C GLN A 178 8.44 14.89 -1.38
N VAL A 179 8.62 13.62 -1.78
CA VAL A 179 9.10 12.52 -0.92
C VAL A 179 10.47 11.99 -1.31
N SER A 180 10.95 12.33 -2.50
CA SER A 180 12.27 11.88 -2.98
C SER A 180 12.92 12.94 -3.87
N SER A 181 14.25 12.85 -4.03
CA SER A 181 15.01 13.70 -4.94
C SER A 181 14.88 13.30 -6.41
N ALA A 182 14.53 12.05 -6.69
CA ALA A 182 14.29 11.53 -8.03
C ALA A 182 12.77 11.37 -8.27
N PRO A 183 12.19 12.04 -9.29
CA PRO A 183 10.74 12.07 -9.50
C PRO A 183 10.13 10.70 -9.84
N PHE A 184 10.91 9.83 -10.49
CA PHE A 184 10.43 8.53 -10.99
C PHE A 184 11.26 7.35 -10.45
N GLY A 185 11.87 7.49 -9.29
CA GLY A 185 12.76 6.48 -8.73
C GLY A 185 13.97 6.24 -9.64
N SER A 186 14.41 5.00 -9.77
CA SER A 186 15.49 4.62 -10.69
C SER A 186 14.94 4.42 -12.11
N ALA A 187 14.55 5.49 -12.77
CA ALA A 187 13.82 5.48 -14.04
C ALA A 187 14.51 4.68 -15.16
N GLY A 188 15.84 4.58 -15.15
CA GLY A 188 16.61 3.82 -16.13
C GLY A 188 16.32 2.33 -16.19
N ILE A 189 15.71 1.74 -15.14
CA ILE A 189 15.33 0.31 -15.14
C ILE A 189 13.87 0.07 -15.55
N LEU A 190 13.04 1.10 -15.69
CA LEU A 190 11.63 0.97 -16.07
C LEU A 190 11.40 0.30 -17.42
N PRO A 191 12.27 0.47 -18.45
CA PRO A 191 12.13 -0.28 -19.71
C PRO A 191 12.14 -1.80 -19.54
N ILE A 192 12.85 -2.32 -18.54
CA ILE A 192 12.88 -3.77 -18.24
C ILE A 192 11.51 -4.23 -17.75
N THR A 193 10.94 -3.53 -16.77
CA THR A 193 9.58 -3.80 -16.27
C THR A 193 8.54 -3.64 -17.38
N TYR A 194 8.65 -2.60 -18.20
CA TYR A 194 7.76 -2.41 -19.36
C TYR A 194 7.83 -3.57 -20.34
N GLY A 195 9.04 -4.00 -20.74
CA GLY A 195 9.24 -5.15 -21.62
C GLY A 195 8.67 -6.43 -21.03
N TYR A 196 8.89 -6.68 -19.74
CA TYR A 196 8.34 -7.84 -19.03
C TYR A 196 6.80 -7.85 -19.06
N ILE A 197 6.15 -6.74 -18.72
CA ILE A 197 4.68 -6.62 -18.77
C ILE A 197 4.16 -6.86 -20.19
N ARG A 198 4.82 -6.29 -21.20
CA ARG A 198 4.42 -6.48 -22.61
C ARG A 198 4.51 -7.96 -23.04
N MET A 199 5.54 -8.67 -22.61
CA MET A 199 5.68 -10.11 -22.89
C MET A 199 4.58 -10.93 -22.19
N MET A 200 4.30 -10.63 -20.92
CA MET A 200 3.28 -11.35 -20.14
C MET A 200 1.87 -11.11 -20.69
N LEU A 201 1.52 -9.88 -21.05
CA LEU A 201 0.24 -9.57 -21.69
C LEU A 201 0.08 -10.30 -23.03
N SER A 202 1.15 -10.44 -23.81
CA SER A 202 1.13 -11.22 -25.05
C SER A 202 0.80 -12.68 -24.80
N LEU A 203 1.33 -13.27 -23.72
CA LEU A 203 1.05 -14.68 -23.35
C LEU A 203 -0.38 -14.86 -22.84
N ILE A 204 -0.94 -13.89 -22.12
CA ILE A 204 -2.35 -13.94 -21.67
C ILE A 204 -3.30 -13.97 -22.86
N HIS A 205 -3.03 -13.20 -23.91
CA HIS A 205 -3.83 -13.23 -25.15
C HIS A 205 -3.69 -14.51 -25.96
N ILE A 206 -2.63 -15.30 -25.75
CA ILE A 206 -2.42 -16.59 -26.44
C ILE A 206 -3.10 -17.73 -25.69
N SER A 207 -3.35 -17.58 -24.39
CA SER A 207 -3.92 -18.63 -23.54
C SER A 207 -5.43 -18.54 -23.32
N GLU A 208 -6.10 -17.55 -23.88
CA GLU A 208 -7.57 -17.52 -23.91
C GLU A 208 -8.07 -18.38 -25.07
N PRO A 209 -8.94 -19.40 -24.82
CA PRO A 209 -9.52 -20.24 -25.85
C PRO A 209 -10.56 -19.50 -26.70
#